data_1156a5a0e882544135c1d284e6da4f5b
#
_entry.id   1156a5a0e882544135c1d284e6da4f5b
#
_cell.length_a   1.000
_cell.length_b   1.000
_cell.length_c   1.000
_cell.angle_alpha   90.00
_cell.angle_beta   90.00
_cell.angle_gamma   90.00
#
_symmetry.space_group_name_H-M   'P 1'
#
loop_
_entity.id
_entity.type
_entity.pdbx_description
1 polymer ?
#
loop_
_entity_poly.entity_id
_entity_poly.type
_entity_poly.pdbx_seq_one_letter_code
_entity_poly.pdbx_strand_id
1 'polypeptide(L)'
;MRMLHLGGEHIQSAMRLAEPHALELDYTRCMMAFLLFHPQPRECLMIGLGGGSIAKFIHRNLRPVRTRVIELNPAVVVAARALFYLPDDDARLSVEIGDGAVAVRKLKQGCDLLFADGFEDGVQVDGLTSENFYADAWDALAAPGVLVTNFFGDDRKLDFYLRRVEAAFGGRTVCLEARSDGNVIVFALKGGPDEFGWDELRARAMRLEERFGLPFARYVAGLRRMNAHTAERLLVAVDGTLDV
;
A
#
# COMPACT_ATOMS: atom_id res chain seq x y z
N MET A 1 -9.39 0.38 -22.59
CA MET A 1 -9.20 0.50 -21.13
C MET A 1 -10.55 0.35 -20.45
N ARG A 2 -10.62 -0.28 -19.27
CA ARG A 2 -11.82 -0.38 -18.44
C ARG A 2 -11.57 0.39 -17.14
N MET A 3 -12.54 1.18 -16.71
CA MET A 3 -12.42 2.01 -15.51
C MET A 3 -13.57 1.71 -14.57
N LEU A 4 -13.32 1.77 -13.26
CA LEU A 4 -14.30 1.64 -12.20
C LEU A 4 -14.49 3.01 -11.55
N HIS A 5 -15.75 3.44 -11.45
CA HIS A 5 -16.18 4.61 -10.70
C HIS A 5 -17.21 4.15 -9.65
N LEU A 6 -17.10 4.64 -8.44
CA LEU A 6 -18.01 4.36 -7.33
C LEU A 6 -18.72 5.65 -6.95
N GLY A 7 -19.73 6.05 -7.73
CA GLY A 7 -20.58 7.21 -7.44
C GLY A 7 -20.00 8.59 -7.77
N GLY A 8 -18.68 8.74 -7.84
CA GLY A 8 -17.99 10.01 -8.10
C GLY A 8 -17.27 10.10 -9.45
N GLU A 9 -16.60 11.24 -9.70
CA GLU A 9 -15.77 11.44 -10.89
C GLU A 9 -14.39 10.76 -10.82
N HIS A 10 -13.94 10.40 -9.61
CA HIS A 10 -12.65 9.79 -9.41
C HIS A 10 -12.60 8.34 -9.92
N ILE A 11 -11.51 8.03 -10.63
CA ILE A 11 -11.24 6.66 -11.12
C ILE A 11 -10.70 5.83 -9.96
N GLN A 12 -11.50 4.89 -9.48
CA GLN A 12 -11.12 3.96 -8.40
C GLN A 12 -10.20 2.84 -8.88
N SER A 13 -10.36 2.41 -10.13
CA SER A 13 -9.50 1.40 -10.75
C SER A 13 -9.50 1.56 -12.26
N ALA A 14 -8.37 1.22 -12.86
CA ALA A 14 -8.21 1.15 -14.31
C ALA A 14 -7.55 -0.16 -14.71
N MET A 15 -7.97 -0.74 -15.82
CA MET A 15 -7.44 -2.00 -16.34
C MET A 15 -7.31 -1.94 -17.86
N ARG A 16 -6.15 -2.28 -18.37
CA ARG A 16 -5.93 -2.54 -19.81
C ARG A 16 -6.40 -3.94 -20.14
N LEU A 17 -7.32 -4.07 -21.13
CA LEU A 17 -7.89 -5.38 -21.48
C LEU A 17 -6.85 -6.35 -22.04
N ALA A 18 -5.84 -5.85 -22.74
CA ALA A 18 -4.74 -6.66 -23.28
C ALA A 18 -3.78 -7.15 -22.18
N GLU A 19 -3.69 -6.43 -21.06
CA GLU A 19 -2.79 -6.74 -19.95
C GLU A 19 -3.50 -6.57 -18.60
N PRO A 20 -4.48 -7.42 -18.28
CA PRO A 20 -5.41 -7.22 -17.16
C PRO A 20 -4.72 -7.29 -15.77
N HIS A 21 -3.49 -7.76 -15.70
CA HIS A 21 -2.68 -7.85 -14.47
C HIS A 21 -1.69 -6.69 -14.30
N ALA A 22 -1.57 -5.82 -15.32
CA ALA A 22 -0.72 -4.64 -15.23
C ALA A 22 -1.36 -3.59 -14.29
N LEU A 23 -0.51 -2.88 -13.56
CA LEU A 23 -0.95 -1.74 -12.75
C LEU A 23 -1.02 -0.50 -13.64
N GLU A 24 -2.19 0.11 -13.79
CA GLU A 24 -2.42 1.24 -14.68
C GLU A 24 -2.32 2.60 -13.98
N LEU A 25 -2.84 2.71 -12.76
CA LEU A 25 -2.78 3.93 -11.95
C LEU A 25 -1.42 4.06 -11.27
N ASP A 26 -0.87 5.27 -11.25
CA ASP A 26 0.49 5.52 -10.73
C ASP A 26 0.58 5.20 -9.22
N TYR A 27 -0.50 5.53 -8.46
CA TYR A 27 -0.52 5.23 -7.04
C TYR A 27 -0.40 3.72 -6.75
N THR A 28 -1.07 2.86 -7.54
CA THR A 28 -0.98 1.40 -7.36
C THR A 28 0.41 0.87 -7.68
N ARG A 29 1.10 1.48 -8.66
CA ARG A 29 2.50 1.19 -8.97
C ARG A 29 3.42 1.63 -7.84
N CYS A 30 3.21 2.85 -7.31
CA CYS A 30 3.98 3.39 -6.18
C CYS A 30 3.79 2.55 -4.91
N MET A 31 2.60 2.00 -4.66
CA MET A 31 2.36 1.10 -3.53
C MET A 31 3.27 -0.13 -3.57
N MET A 32 3.70 -0.61 -4.76
CA MET A 32 4.64 -1.72 -4.88
C MET A 32 6.07 -1.38 -4.40
N ALA A 33 6.38 -0.10 -4.14
CA ALA A 33 7.66 0.28 -3.57
C ALA A 33 7.92 -0.30 -2.17
N PHE A 34 6.91 -0.88 -1.50
CA PHE A 34 7.12 -1.64 -0.27
C PHE A 34 8.17 -2.75 -0.43
N LEU A 35 8.34 -3.29 -1.63
CA LEU A 35 9.36 -4.30 -1.93
C LEU A 35 10.81 -3.80 -1.75
N LEU A 36 11.01 -2.48 -1.72
CA LEU A 36 12.30 -1.88 -1.35
C LEU A 36 12.63 -2.10 0.14
N PHE A 37 11.62 -2.22 1.00
CA PHE A 37 11.75 -2.34 2.44
C PHE A 37 11.49 -3.77 2.93
N HIS A 38 10.52 -4.44 2.32
CA HIS A 38 10.12 -5.81 2.67
C HIS A 38 10.06 -6.70 1.42
N PRO A 39 11.22 -7.24 0.96
CA PRO A 39 11.33 -7.89 -0.36
C PRO A 39 10.72 -9.30 -0.43
N GLN A 40 10.36 -9.91 0.68
CA GLN A 40 9.89 -11.30 0.76
C GLN A 40 8.65 -11.46 1.65
N PRO A 41 7.55 -10.75 1.38
CA PRO A 41 6.31 -10.90 2.14
C PRO A 41 5.74 -12.32 1.95
N ARG A 42 4.95 -12.76 2.95
CA ARG A 42 4.30 -14.07 2.95
C ARG A 42 2.80 -13.97 3.15
N GLU A 43 2.36 -13.17 4.10
CA GLU A 43 0.95 -13.01 4.48
C GLU A 43 0.54 -11.56 4.25
N CYS A 44 -0.31 -11.35 3.28
CA CYS A 44 -0.85 -10.04 2.91
C CYS A 44 -2.31 -9.93 3.35
N LEU A 45 -2.62 -8.93 4.17
CA LEU A 45 -3.99 -8.47 4.38
C LEU A 45 -4.19 -7.19 3.56
N MET A 46 -5.26 -7.13 2.80
CA MET A 46 -5.61 -5.97 1.98
C MET A 46 -7.01 -5.48 2.34
N ILE A 47 -7.11 -4.19 2.68
CA ILE A 47 -8.36 -3.52 2.94
C ILE A 47 -8.70 -2.66 1.73
N GLY A 48 -9.86 -2.96 1.13
CA GLY A 48 -10.28 -2.41 -0.16
C GLY A 48 -9.84 -3.28 -1.34
N LEU A 49 -10.73 -3.45 -2.31
CA LEU A 49 -10.52 -4.26 -3.50
C LEU A 49 -10.47 -3.41 -4.77
N GLY A 50 -11.43 -2.51 -4.94
CA GLY A 50 -11.66 -1.82 -6.19
C GLY A 50 -11.81 -2.80 -7.37
N GLY A 51 -11.12 -2.56 -8.48
CA GLY A 51 -11.04 -3.50 -9.60
C GLY A 51 -10.05 -4.66 -9.38
N GLY A 52 -9.51 -4.83 -8.18
CA GLY A 52 -8.58 -5.90 -7.83
C GLY A 52 -7.19 -5.76 -8.46
N SER A 53 -6.77 -4.57 -8.86
CA SER A 53 -5.50 -4.36 -9.57
C SER A 53 -4.30 -4.84 -8.77
N ILE A 54 -4.19 -4.41 -7.50
CA ILE A 54 -3.09 -4.80 -6.61
C ILE A 54 -3.16 -6.30 -6.28
N ALA A 55 -4.35 -6.81 -5.95
CA ALA A 55 -4.56 -8.23 -5.63
C ALA A 55 -4.13 -9.13 -6.81
N LYS A 56 -4.55 -8.80 -8.04
CA LYS A 56 -4.15 -9.53 -9.26
C LYS A 56 -2.64 -9.46 -9.50
N PHE A 57 -2.04 -8.28 -9.31
CA PHE A 57 -0.60 -8.11 -9.51
C PHE A 57 0.19 -8.97 -8.51
N ILE A 58 -0.16 -8.95 -7.22
CA ILE A 58 0.47 -9.77 -6.18
C ILE A 58 0.28 -11.25 -6.48
N HIS A 59 -0.95 -11.67 -6.75
CA HIS A 59 -1.27 -13.08 -7.04
C HIS A 59 -0.47 -13.63 -8.22
N ARG A 60 -0.27 -12.84 -9.29
CA ARG A 60 0.50 -13.23 -10.46
C ARG A 60 2.01 -13.22 -10.24
N ASN A 61 2.52 -12.16 -9.61
CA ASN A 61 3.95 -11.84 -9.62
C ASN A 61 4.69 -12.19 -8.32
N LEU A 62 3.99 -12.23 -7.19
CA LEU A 62 4.55 -12.53 -5.87
C LEU A 62 4.06 -13.91 -5.38
N ARG A 63 4.45 -14.96 -6.10
CA ARG A 63 3.96 -16.34 -5.88
C ARG A 63 3.99 -16.86 -4.43
N PRO A 64 4.98 -16.50 -3.57
CA PRO A 64 4.99 -16.94 -2.18
C PRO A 64 3.94 -16.28 -1.30
N VAL A 65 3.32 -15.17 -1.76
CA VAL A 65 2.39 -14.38 -0.95
C VAL A 65 1.00 -14.99 -0.97
N ARG A 66 0.41 -15.14 0.21
CA ARG A 66 -1.02 -15.39 0.41
C ARG A 66 -1.70 -14.05 0.69
N THR A 67 -2.72 -13.73 -0.06
CA THR A 67 -3.44 -12.45 0.03
C THR A 67 -4.87 -12.69 0.46
N ARG A 68 -5.25 -12.10 1.57
CA ARG A 68 -6.63 -12.01 2.03
C ARG A 68 -7.12 -10.58 1.83
N VAL A 69 -8.17 -10.40 1.07
CA VAL A 69 -8.78 -9.10 0.77
C VAL A 69 -10.07 -8.97 1.55
N ILE A 70 -10.25 -7.83 2.22
CA ILE A 70 -11.52 -7.48 2.87
C ILE A 70 -12.11 -6.29 2.12
N GLU A 71 -13.29 -6.49 1.55
CA GLU A 71 -14.04 -5.46 0.81
C GLU A 71 -15.39 -5.22 1.47
N LEU A 72 -15.70 -3.96 1.73
CA LEU A 72 -16.93 -3.60 2.42
C LEU A 72 -18.15 -3.75 1.51
N ASN A 73 -18.00 -3.40 0.24
CA ASN A 73 -19.12 -3.34 -0.72
C ASN A 73 -19.19 -4.62 -1.58
N PRO A 74 -20.21 -5.48 -1.41
CA PRO A 74 -20.35 -6.70 -2.20
C PRO A 74 -20.48 -6.44 -3.71
N ALA A 75 -21.01 -5.27 -4.11
CA ALA A 75 -21.12 -4.93 -5.53
C ALA A 75 -19.73 -4.70 -6.19
N VAL A 76 -18.76 -4.22 -5.43
CA VAL A 76 -17.37 -4.09 -5.89
C VAL A 76 -16.77 -5.47 -6.15
N VAL A 77 -17.00 -6.45 -5.28
CA VAL A 77 -16.52 -7.83 -5.47
C VAL A 77 -17.13 -8.44 -6.76
N VAL A 78 -18.44 -8.26 -6.96
CA VAL A 78 -19.12 -8.72 -8.19
C VAL A 78 -18.52 -8.06 -9.43
N ALA A 79 -18.31 -6.73 -9.39
CA ALA A 79 -17.73 -6.00 -10.52
C ALA A 79 -16.28 -6.42 -10.80
N ALA A 80 -15.47 -6.61 -9.76
CA ALA A 80 -14.08 -7.05 -9.88
C ALA A 80 -13.99 -8.44 -10.56
N ARG A 81 -14.84 -9.37 -10.17
CA ARG A 81 -14.92 -10.71 -10.77
C ARG A 81 -15.42 -10.66 -12.20
N ALA A 82 -16.58 -10.05 -12.41
CA ALA A 82 -17.26 -10.09 -13.72
C ALA A 82 -16.57 -9.21 -14.78
N LEU A 83 -16.00 -8.07 -14.38
CA LEU A 83 -15.54 -7.05 -15.31
C LEU A 83 -14.03 -6.80 -15.28
N PHE A 84 -13.36 -7.05 -14.18
CA PHE A 84 -11.92 -6.76 -14.02
C PHE A 84 -11.03 -7.99 -13.97
N TYR A 85 -11.58 -9.17 -14.29
CA TYR A 85 -10.83 -10.44 -14.37
C TYR A 85 -10.11 -10.78 -13.05
N LEU A 86 -10.71 -10.44 -11.91
CA LEU A 86 -10.21 -10.91 -10.62
C LEU A 86 -10.33 -12.44 -10.57
N PRO A 87 -9.25 -13.18 -10.29
CA PRO A 87 -9.32 -14.64 -10.20
C PRO A 87 -10.28 -15.11 -9.12
N ASP A 88 -10.83 -16.31 -9.26
CA ASP A 88 -11.54 -16.99 -8.17
C ASP A 88 -10.61 -17.22 -6.97
N ASP A 89 -11.21 -17.41 -5.80
CA ASP A 89 -10.45 -17.72 -4.59
C ASP A 89 -9.69 -19.04 -4.76
N ASP A 90 -8.46 -19.04 -4.32
CA ASP A 90 -7.58 -20.21 -4.32
C ASP A 90 -6.76 -20.29 -3.02
N ALA A 91 -5.75 -21.14 -2.98
CA ALA A 91 -4.86 -21.27 -1.81
C ALA A 91 -4.06 -19.99 -1.48
N ARG A 92 -4.01 -19.00 -2.39
CA ARG A 92 -3.19 -17.79 -2.27
C ARG A 92 -3.98 -16.48 -2.35
N LEU A 93 -5.23 -16.52 -2.76
CA LEU A 93 -6.11 -15.35 -2.83
C LEU A 93 -7.46 -15.71 -2.25
N SER A 94 -7.93 -14.94 -1.27
CA SER A 94 -9.30 -14.98 -0.78
C SER A 94 -9.88 -13.57 -0.71
N VAL A 95 -11.18 -13.44 -1.02
CA VAL A 95 -11.90 -12.18 -0.94
C VAL A 95 -13.10 -12.35 -0.02
N GLU A 96 -13.12 -11.59 1.06
CA GLU A 96 -14.18 -11.61 2.06
C GLU A 96 -14.95 -10.29 2.07
N ILE A 97 -16.27 -10.34 2.18
CA ILE A 97 -17.11 -9.16 2.37
C ILE A 97 -17.13 -8.82 3.87
N GLY A 98 -16.71 -7.62 4.23
CA GLY A 98 -16.65 -7.21 5.62
C GLY A 98 -16.03 -5.84 5.86
N ASP A 99 -16.04 -5.43 7.11
CA ASP A 99 -15.40 -4.21 7.57
C ASP A 99 -13.89 -4.45 7.80
N GLY A 100 -13.05 -3.71 7.06
CA GLY A 100 -11.60 -3.82 7.12
C GLY A 100 -11.02 -3.45 8.48
N ALA A 101 -11.56 -2.43 9.17
CA ALA A 101 -11.09 -2.05 10.50
C ALA A 101 -11.38 -3.15 11.53
N VAL A 102 -12.55 -3.80 11.42
CA VAL A 102 -12.90 -4.95 12.28
C VAL A 102 -11.98 -6.15 11.99
N ALA A 103 -11.65 -6.39 10.74
CA ALA A 103 -10.75 -7.48 10.36
C ALA A 103 -9.32 -7.26 10.90
N VAL A 104 -8.79 -6.04 10.76
CA VAL A 104 -7.46 -5.66 11.27
C VAL A 104 -7.40 -5.83 12.80
N ARG A 105 -8.39 -5.32 13.52
CA ARG A 105 -8.46 -5.42 15.00
C ARG A 105 -8.39 -6.85 15.52
N LYS A 106 -8.99 -7.79 14.79
CA LYS A 106 -9.01 -9.22 15.17
C LYS A 106 -7.70 -9.94 14.89
N LEU A 107 -6.85 -9.37 14.05
CA LEU A 107 -5.61 -9.99 13.64
C LEU A 107 -4.49 -9.58 14.60
N LYS A 108 -3.67 -10.54 15.03
CA LYS A 108 -2.51 -10.28 15.87
C LYS A 108 -1.29 -10.98 15.24
N GLN A 109 -0.32 -10.20 14.79
CA GLN A 109 0.89 -10.68 14.10
C GLN A 109 0.59 -11.71 12.98
N GLY A 110 -0.55 -11.54 12.30
CA GLY A 110 -1.06 -12.50 11.33
C GLY A 110 -0.79 -12.12 9.87
N CYS A 111 -0.16 -10.97 9.62
CA CYS A 111 0.33 -10.58 8.30
C CYS A 111 1.67 -9.86 8.43
N ASP A 112 2.48 -9.88 7.36
CA ASP A 112 3.72 -9.11 7.26
C ASP A 112 3.61 -7.99 6.21
N LEU A 113 2.48 -7.94 5.50
CA LEU A 113 2.13 -6.92 4.55
C LEU A 113 0.65 -6.54 4.74
N LEU A 114 0.39 -5.26 5.05
CA LEU A 114 -0.96 -4.74 5.21
C LEU A 114 -1.17 -3.57 4.24
N PHE A 115 -2.12 -3.72 3.30
CA PHE A 115 -2.60 -2.62 2.48
C PHE A 115 -3.85 -1.99 3.08
N ALA A 116 -3.87 -0.67 3.23
CA ALA A 116 -5.05 0.10 3.57
C ALA A 116 -5.32 1.12 2.45
N ASP A 117 -6.19 0.73 1.52
CA ASP A 117 -6.57 1.52 0.34
C ASP A 117 -8.10 1.60 0.27
N GLY A 118 -8.69 2.26 1.26
CA GLY A 118 -10.14 2.40 1.40
C GLY A 118 -10.60 3.83 1.20
N PHE A 119 -11.29 4.04 0.08
CA PHE A 119 -11.95 5.30 -0.27
C PHE A 119 -13.44 5.04 -0.51
N GLU A 120 -14.27 5.97 -0.04
CA GLU A 120 -15.69 6.03 -0.35
C GLU A 120 -16.00 7.39 -0.97
N ASP A 121 -16.55 7.41 -2.18
CA ASP A 121 -16.87 8.64 -2.95
C ASP A 121 -15.72 9.66 -3.04
N GLY A 122 -14.47 9.16 -3.17
CA GLY A 122 -13.30 10.02 -3.25
C GLY A 122 -12.83 10.60 -1.90
N VAL A 123 -13.38 10.13 -0.79
CA VAL A 123 -13.00 10.53 0.57
C VAL A 123 -12.40 9.33 1.30
N GLN A 124 -11.38 9.56 2.11
CA GLN A 124 -10.84 8.55 3.01
C GLN A 124 -11.91 8.08 3.99
N VAL A 125 -12.04 6.77 4.16
CA VAL A 125 -12.95 6.19 5.14
C VAL A 125 -12.44 6.49 6.55
N ASP A 126 -13.21 7.25 7.35
CA ASP A 126 -12.81 7.69 8.69
C ASP A 126 -12.37 6.53 9.60
N GLY A 127 -12.97 5.35 9.44
CA GLY A 127 -12.60 4.13 10.17
C GLY A 127 -11.16 3.68 9.91
N LEU A 128 -10.61 3.94 8.71
CA LEU A 128 -9.27 3.53 8.29
C LEU A 128 -8.21 4.62 8.52
N THR A 129 -8.58 5.77 9.06
CA THR A 129 -7.67 6.89 9.36
C THR A 129 -7.61 7.24 10.85
N SER A 130 -8.28 6.45 11.70
CA SER A 130 -8.32 6.67 13.14
C SER A 130 -7.03 6.19 13.84
N GLU A 131 -6.70 6.79 14.98
CA GLU A 131 -5.58 6.34 15.83
C GLU A 131 -5.74 4.87 16.23
N ASN A 132 -6.96 4.45 16.56
CA ASN A 132 -7.25 3.06 16.90
C ASN A 132 -6.95 2.11 15.73
N PHE A 133 -7.29 2.50 14.50
CA PHE A 133 -6.98 1.69 13.33
C PHE A 133 -5.47 1.47 13.17
N TYR A 134 -4.65 2.52 13.32
CA TYR A 134 -3.20 2.37 13.18
C TYR A 134 -2.57 1.61 14.33
N ALA A 135 -3.11 1.72 15.55
CA ALA A 135 -2.70 0.85 16.67
C ALA A 135 -3.06 -0.62 16.40
N ASP A 136 -4.28 -0.89 15.91
CA ASP A 136 -4.69 -2.23 15.50
C ASP A 136 -3.85 -2.75 14.32
N ALA A 137 -3.47 -1.89 13.35
CA ALA A 137 -2.59 -2.24 12.23
C ALA A 137 -1.17 -2.62 12.72
N TRP A 138 -0.63 -1.87 13.68
CA TRP A 138 0.62 -2.25 14.33
C TRP A 138 0.52 -3.63 14.97
N ASP A 139 -0.53 -3.91 15.71
CA ASP A 139 -0.73 -5.20 16.35
C ASP A 139 -0.93 -6.36 15.35
N ALA A 140 -1.63 -6.10 14.23
CA ALA A 140 -1.89 -7.07 13.18
C ALA A 140 -0.63 -7.49 12.42
N LEU A 141 0.35 -6.58 12.30
CA LEU A 141 1.59 -6.85 11.59
C LEU A 141 2.54 -7.72 12.43
N ALA A 142 3.13 -8.72 11.80
CA ALA A 142 4.34 -9.40 12.29
C ALA A 142 5.57 -8.49 12.10
N ALA A 143 6.70 -8.81 12.72
CA ALA A 143 7.96 -8.12 12.52
C ALA A 143 8.97 -9.07 11.86
N PRO A 144 9.65 -8.67 10.77
CA PRO A 144 9.47 -7.41 10.06
C PRO A 144 8.16 -7.36 9.26
N GLY A 145 7.52 -6.20 9.23
CA GLY A 145 6.28 -6.00 8.47
C GLY A 145 6.10 -4.57 8.01
N VAL A 146 5.18 -4.36 7.07
CA VAL A 146 4.92 -3.04 6.50
C VAL A 146 3.42 -2.80 6.31
N LEU A 147 2.94 -1.65 6.78
CA LEU A 147 1.68 -1.05 6.37
C LEU A 147 1.94 -0.18 5.14
N VAL A 148 1.11 -0.34 4.12
CA VAL A 148 1.09 0.50 2.92
C VAL A 148 -0.27 1.18 2.86
N THR A 149 -0.31 2.50 2.99
CA THR A 149 -1.55 3.26 2.92
C THR A 149 -1.45 4.37 1.89
N ASN A 150 -2.60 4.68 1.28
CA ASN A 150 -2.74 5.63 0.19
C ASN A 150 -3.56 6.84 0.68
N PHE A 151 -3.11 8.07 0.40
CA PHE A 151 -3.79 9.32 0.71
C PHE A 151 -3.84 10.22 -0.52
N PHE A 152 -4.86 11.08 -0.63
CA PHE A 152 -4.82 12.18 -1.57
C PHE A 152 -3.86 13.26 -1.07
N GLY A 153 -2.94 13.71 -1.94
CA GLY A 153 -1.91 14.68 -1.57
C GLY A 153 -2.45 16.10 -1.35
N ASP A 154 -3.62 16.41 -1.89
CA ASP A 154 -4.33 17.70 -1.74
C ASP A 154 -5.38 17.67 -0.62
N ASP A 155 -5.53 16.55 0.11
CA ASP A 155 -6.43 16.49 1.26
C ASP A 155 -5.91 17.40 2.39
N ARG A 156 -6.73 18.35 2.82
CA ARG A 156 -6.42 19.25 3.94
C ARG A 156 -6.11 18.55 5.25
N LYS A 157 -6.53 17.29 5.39
CA LYS A 157 -6.28 16.44 6.56
C LYS A 157 -5.03 15.56 6.41
N LEU A 158 -4.29 15.65 5.31
CA LEU A 158 -3.13 14.78 5.05
C LEU A 158 -2.15 14.78 6.22
N ASP A 159 -1.70 15.96 6.69
CA ASP A 159 -0.76 16.08 7.81
C ASP A 159 -1.29 15.45 9.11
N PHE A 160 -2.60 15.49 9.30
CA PHE A 160 -3.25 14.87 10.45
C PHE A 160 -3.23 13.34 10.35
N TYR A 161 -3.45 12.78 9.16
CA TYR A 161 -3.35 11.34 8.94
C TYR A 161 -1.90 10.87 9.08
N LEU A 162 -0.94 11.59 8.51
CA LEU A 162 0.50 11.27 8.61
C LEU A 162 0.93 11.19 10.07
N ARG A 163 0.61 12.20 10.89
CA ARG A 163 0.94 12.19 12.33
C ARG A 163 0.38 10.99 13.08
N ARG A 164 -0.81 10.51 12.72
CA ARG A 164 -1.41 9.32 13.34
C ARG A 164 -0.66 8.04 12.97
N VAL A 165 -0.27 7.90 11.71
CA VAL A 165 0.55 6.78 11.25
C VAL A 165 1.91 6.80 11.96
N GLU A 166 2.57 7.96 11.97
CA GLU A 166 3.86 8.17 12.64
C GLU A 166 3.80 7.82 14.12
N ALA A 167 2.79 8.33 14.83
CA ALA A 167 2.62 8.04 16.26
C ALA A 167 2.45 6.54 16.54
N ALA A 168 1.64 5.82 15.73
CA ALA A 168 1.40 4.40 15.91
C ALA A 168 2.63 3.53 15.58
N PHE A 169 3.48 3.99 14.65
CA PHE A 169 4.66 3.26 14.19
C PHE A 169 5.99 3.81 14.76
N GLY A 170 5.92 4.67 15.78
CA GLY A 170 7.10 5.23 16.44
C GLY A 170 8.02 6.02 15.50
N GLY A 171 7.42 6.81 14.60
CA GLY A 171 8.14 7.60 13.59
C GLY A 171 8.72 6.80 12.43
N ARG A 172 8.54 5.48 12.39
CA ARG A 172 9.11 4.59 11.36
C ARG A 172 8.30 4.61 10.08
N THR A 173 8.26 5.75 9.42
CA THR A 173 7.47 6.00 8.20
C THR A 173 8.31 6.59 7.10
N VAL A 174 7.98 6.25 5.86
CA VAL A 174 8.51 6.90 4.66
C VAL A 174 7.39 7.15 3.67
N CYS A 175 7.47 8.27 2.96
CA CYS A 175 6.46 8.72 2.01
C CYS A 175 6.99 8.67 0.58
N LEU A 176 6.10 8.40 -0.37
CA LEU A 176 6.37 8.43 -1.80
C LEU A 176 5.19 9.06 -2.56
N GLU A 177 5.46 10.09 -3.35
CA GLU A 177 4.46 10.76 -4.18
C GLU A 177 4.18 9.95 -5.46
N ALA A 178 2.91 9.67 -5.72
CA ALA A 178 2.40 9.17 -7.01
C ALA A 178 2.03 10.38 -7.88
N ARG A 179 3.01 10.89 -8.63
CA ARG A 179 2.96 12.20 -9.28
C ARG A 179 1.82 12.39 -10.28
N SER A 180 1.46 11.30 -10.99
CA SER A 180 0.43 11.39 -12.02
C SER A 180 -0.99 11.45 -11.44
N ASP A 181 -1.17 10.90 -10.24
CA ASP A 181 -2.48 10.76 -9.60
C ASP A 181 -2.64 11.75 -8.43
N GLY A 182 -1.55 12.41 -8.01
CA GLY A 182 -1.54 13.33 -6.88
C GLY A 182 -1.65 12.67 -5.50
N ASN A 183 -1.43 11.35 -5.43
CA ASN A 183 -1.50 10.61 -4.18
C ASN A 183 -0.15 10.60 -3.44
N VAL A 184 -0.21 10.43 -2.13
CA VAL A 184 0.93 10.17 -1.25
C VAL A 184 0.78 8.77 -0.66
N ILE A 185 1.77 7.91 -0.96
CA ILE A 185 1.85 6.56 -0.42
C ILE A 185 2.74 6.58 0.81
N VAL A 186 2.24 6.05 1.91
CA VAL A 186 2.98 5.93 3.17
C VAL A 186 3.31 4.47 3.43
N PHE A 187 4.58 4.21 3.73
CA PHE A 187 5.08 2.92 4.19
C PHE A 187 5.45 3.07 5.66
N ALA A 188 4.71 2.40 6.54
CA ALA A 188 5.00 2.40 7.97
C ALA A 188 5.56 1.03 8.37
N LEU A 189 6.76 1.02 8.96
CA LEU A 189 7.56 -0.18 9.15
C LEU A 189 7.50 -0.68 10.60
N LYS A 190 7.14 -1.94 10.79
CA LYS A 190 7.25 -2.63 12.08
C LYS A 190 8.51 -3.49 12.10
N GLY A 191 9.48 -3.11 12.92
CA GLY A 191 10.79 -3.79 12.94
C GLY A 191 11.63 -3.50 11.68
N GLY A 192 12.73 -4.23 11.56
CA GLY A 192 13.69 -4.00 10.47
C GLY A 192 14.67 -2.84 10.76
N PRO A 193 15.48 -2.43 9.75
CA PRO A 193 16.48 -1.38 9.91
C PRO A 193 15.86 -0.01 10.14
N ASP A 194 16.56 0.86 10.87
CA ASP A 194 16.18 2.28 11.06
C ASP A 194 16.62 3.16 9.88
N GLU A 195 17.48 2.64 9.03
CA GLU A 195 18.03 3.33 7.87
C GLU A 195 18.33 2.34 6.73
N PHE A 196 18.29 2.83 5.48
CA PHE A 196 18.64 2.06 4.29
C PHE A 196 19.70 2.79 3.49
N GLY A 197 20.78 2.09 3.10
CA GLY A 197 21.80 2.63 2.19
C GLY A 197 21.23 2.92 0.79
N TRP A 198 21.56 4.09 0.22
CA TRP A 198 21.10 4.42 -1.14
C TRP A 198 21.60 3.43 -2.20
N ASP A 199 22.82 2.92 -2.04
CA ASP A 199 23.36 1.95 -2.99
C ASP A 199 22.64 0.60 -2.90
N GLU A 200 22.27 0.18 -1.69
CA GLU A 200 21.43 -1.01 -1.48
C GLU A 200 20.06 -0.84 -2.12
N LEU A 201 19.39 0.30 -1.86
CA LEU A 201 18.08 0.59 -2.44
C LEU A 201 18.14 0.66 -3.97
N ARG A 202 19.17 1.27 -4.56
CA ARG A 202 19.38 1.31 -6.02
C ARG A 202 19.60 -0.09 -6.60
N ALA A 203 20.47 -0.88 -5.97
CA ALA A 203 20.70 -2.25 -6.41
C ALA A 203 19.44 -3.13 -6.32
N ARG A 204 18.65 -2.95 -5.27
CA ARG A 204 17.35 -3.62 -5.11
C ARG A 204 16.36 -3.14 -6.16
N ALA A 205 16.28 -1.82 -6.40
CA ALA A 205 15.42 -1.22 -7.41
C ALA A 205 15.69 -1.78 -8.80
N MET A 206 16.93 -1.89 -9.21
CA MET A 206 17.32 -2.47 -10.52
C MET A 206 16.79 -3.90 -10.70
N ARG A 207 16.98 -4.77 -9.68
CA ARG A 207 16.47 -6.15 -9.73
C ARG A 207 14.93 -6.22 -9.77
N LEU A 208 14.26 -5.34 -9.02
CA LEU A 208 12.79 -5.28 -8.99
C LEU A 208 12.24 -4.73 -10.32
N GLU A 209 12.90 -3.75 -10.90
CA GLU A 209 12.55 -3.15 -12.20
C GLU A 209 12.66 -4.19 -13.32
N GLU A 210 13.76 -4.93 -13.38
CA GLU A 210 13.95 -6.05 -14.31
C GLU A 210 12.86 -7.13 -14.14
N ARG A 211 12.52 -7.44 -12.90
CA ARG A 211 11.55 -8.51 -12.59
C ARG A 211 10.11 -8.12 -12.88
N PHE A 212 9.72 -6.89 -12.59
CA PHE A 212 8.30 -6.48 -12.57
C PHE A 212 7.93 -5.43 -13.63
N GLY A 213 8.91 -4.83 -14.30
CA GLY A 213 8.67 -3.75 -15.27
C GLY A 213 8.13 -2.45 -14.64
N LEU A 214 8.24 -2.28 -13.32
CA LEU A 214 7.82 -1.08 -12.60
C LEU A 214 9.02 -0.16 -12.36
N PRO A 215 8.86 1.18 -12.37
CA PRO A 215 9.98 2.13 -12.37
C PRO A 215 10.58 2.33 -10.96
N PHE A 216 11.15 1.28 -10.36
CA PHE A 216 11.69 1.29 -8.99
C PHE A 216 12.83 2.29 -8.80
N ALA A 217 13.65 2.55 -9.84
CA ALA A 217 14.67 3.59 -9.78
C ALA A 217 14.06 4.99 -9.56
N ARG A 218 12.89 5.27 -10.19
CA ARG A 218 12.12 6.50 -9.98
C ARG A 218 11.58 6.57 -8.53
N TYR A 219 11.17 5.44 -7.96
CA TYR A 219 10.69 5.39 -6.57
C TYR A 219 11.81 5.74 -5.59
N VAL A 220 13.01 5.17 -5.76
CA VAL A 220 14.18 5.53 -4.93
C VAL A 220 14.50 7.03 -5.02
N ALA A 221 14.45 7.61 -6.21
CA ALA A 221 14.61 9.06 -6.37
C ALA A 221 13.47 9.86 -5.70
N GLY A 222 12.24 9.33 -5.70
CA GLY A 222 11.08 9.90 -5.00
C GLY A 222 11.26 9.88 -3.48
N LEU A 223 11.66 8.75 -2.93
CA LEU A 223 11.94 8.59 -1.50
C LEU A 223 12.99 9.60 -1.01
N ARG A 224 14.03 9.85 -1.79
CA ARG A 224 15.07 10.82 -1.44
C ARG A 224 14.56 12.27 -1.35
N ARG A 225 13.52 12.61 -2.10
CA ARG A 225 12.96 13.97 -2.09
C ARG A 225 11.99 14.22 -0.94
N MET A 226 11.30 13.18 -0.48
CA MET A 226 10.17 13.31 0.46
C MET A 226 10.52 12.95 1.90
N ASN A 227 11.68 12.34 2.14
CA ASN A 227 11.97 11.79 3.46
C ASN A 227 13.30 12.30 3.98
N ALA A 228 13.46 12.25 5.30
CA ALA A 228 14.72 12.54 5.96
C ALA A 228 15.82 11.58 5.46
N HIS A 229 16.98 12.11 5.17
CA HIS A 229 18.10 11.34 4.62
C HIS A 229 19.45 12.02 4.84
N THR A 230 20.51 11.23 4.74
CA THR A 230 21.89 11.71 4.59
C THR A 230 22.34 11.56 3.12
N ALA A 231 23.60 11.90 2.84
CA ALA A 231 24.18 11.66 1.52
C ALA A 231 24.16 10.16 1.15
N GLU A 232 24.33 9.27 2.13
CA GLU A 232 24.49 7.82 1.97
C GLU A 232 23.23 7.02 2.29
N ARG A 233 22.27 7.55 3.09
CA ARG A 233 21.19 6.76 3.69
C ARG A 233 19.85 7.47 3.70
N LEU A 234 18.79 6.70 3.48
CA LEU A 234 17.42 7.05 3.84
C LEU A 234 17.22 6.75 5.33
N LEU A 235 16.69 7.72 6.08
CA LEU A 235 16.35 7.56 7.49
C LEU A 235 14.87 7.18 7.61
N VAL A 236 14.59 6.08 8.33
CA VAL A 236 13.22 5.58 8.55
C VAL A 236 12.73 5.98 9.93
N ALA A 237 13.57 5.82 10.96
CA ALA A 237 13.30 6.33 12.28
C ALA A 237 13.98 7.69 12.42
N VAL A 238 13.19 8.74 12.56
CA VAL A 238 13.69 10.06 12.92
C VAL A 238 13.34 10.24 14.40
N ASP A 239 14.36 10.28 15.27
CA ASP A 239 14.15 10.66 16.66
C ASP A 239 13.44 12.02 16.69
N GLY A 240 12.26 12.04 17.34
CA GLY A 240 11.27 13.10 17.27
C GLY A 240 11.77 14.48 17.70
N THR A 241 12.49 15.16 16.82
CA THR A 241 12.69 16.60 16.80
C THR A 241 12.91 17.05 15.35
N LEU A 242 11.85 17.05 14.57
CA LEU A 242 11.78 18.01 13.49
C LEU A 242 11.29 19.32 14.13
N ASP A 243 12.22 20.16 14.58
CA ASP A 243 11.97 21.56 14.75
C ASP A 243 11.60 22.14 13.37
N VAL A 244 10.32 22.52 13.22
CA VAL A 244 9.80 23.30 12.11
C VAL A 244 9.90 24.76 12.44
#